data_4f1cb591109f4d2c35501cb7f5e31b20
#
_entry.id   4f1cb591109f4d2c35501cb7f5e31b20
#
_cell.length_a   1.000
_cell.length_b   1.000
_cell.length_c   1.000
_cell.angle_alpha   90.00
_cell.angle_beta   90.00
_cell.angle_gamma   90.00
#
_symmetry.space_group_name_H-M   'P 1'
#
loop_
_entity.id
_entity.type
_entity.pdbx_description
1 polymer ?
#
loop_
_entity_poly.entity_id
_entity_poly.type
_entity_poly.pdbx_seq_one_letter_code
_entity_poly.pdbx_strand_id
1 'polypeptide(L)'
;MPWTYAKAGVDIKKEQGVVKALSAEMTGIKELKGFSGLFELPFDAQHLLAISTDGVGSKVLIAAELNKWDTLGIDCIAMNVNDVYCVGATPIAGVDYLAMEKPDELIAAEIGKGLEEGARIANISIVGGETAILPEVVNDLDLSGTCVGYVSKDRVIRGEKIEIGDEVLGLKSSGIHSNGLTLARKVIEAAGLNYNSPFEYNLSISIGEELLTPTRIYTEVLELLERCEVHGLAHITGSGFLKLRRITDLGFDIHDPLVPNDIFRVIQEKGDVTAQEMYKTFNMGMGFAVVIPKSEEQEAIRITGGKIVGEVVKRERGIKVGDVKVL
;
A
#
# COMPACT_ATOMS: atom_id res chain seq x y z
N MET A 1 -22.42 -5.44 17.43
CA MET A 1 -21.32 -6.43 17.17
C MET A 1 -20.19 -5.69 16.45
N PRO A 2 -18.94 -5.82 16.88
CA PRO A 2 -17.82 -5.12 16.25
C PRO A 2 -17.68 -5.43 14.77
N TRP A 3 -17.33 -4.44 13.99
CA TRP A 3 -17.03 -4.58 12.58
C TRP A 3 -15.68 -5.27 12.36
N THR A 4 -15.59 -6.07 11.30
CA THR A 4 -14.36 -6.68 10.80
C THR A 4 -14.29 -6.54 9.27
N TYR A 5 -13.09 -6.65 8.71
CA TYR A 5 -12.90 -6.58 7.25
C TYR A 5 -13.70 -7.67 6.51
N ALA A 6 -13.74 -8.88 7.08
CA ALA A 6 -14.56 -9.97 6.53
C ALA A 6 -16.07 -9.67 6.56
N LYS A 7 -16.60 -9.05 7.63
CA LYS A 7 -18.00 -8.63 7.69
C LYS A 7 -18.33 -7.50 6.70
N ALA A 8 -17.37 -6.66 6.39
CA ALA A 8 -17.50 -5.62 5.38
C ALA A 8 -17.48 -6.17 3.93
N GLY A 9 -17.16 -7.45 3.75
CA GLY A 9 -17.18 -8.12 2.45
C GLY A 9 -15.81 -8.56 1.92
N VAL A 10 -14.71 -8.23 2.61
CA VAL A 10 -13.35 -8.60 2.20
C VAL A 10 -12.76 -9.64 3.15
N ASP A 11 -12.75 -10.90 2.73
CA ASP A 11 -12.17 -12.01 3.49
C ASP A 11 -10.78 -12.35 2.95
N ILE A 12 -9.74 -11.89 3.65
CA ILE A 12 -8.33 -12.10 3.27
C ILE A 12 -7.98 -13.58 3.05
N LYS A 13 -8.58 -14.49 3.84
CA LYS A 13 -8.31 -15.93 3.68
C LYS A 13 -8.90 -16.47 2.38
N LYS A 14 -10.10 -16.00 2.02
CA LYS A 14 -10.72 -16.37 0.73
C LYS A 14 -9.97 -15.79 -0.44
N GLU A 15 -9.55 -14.52 -0.35
CA GLU A 15 -8.69 -13.87 -1.34
C GLU A 15 -7.40 -14.66 -1.57
N GLN A 16 -6.69 -15.03 -0.50
CA GLN A 16 -5.49 -15.89 -0.59
C GLN A 16 -5.81 -17.24 -1.26
N GLY A 17 -6.99 -17.81 -1.01
CA GLY A 17 -7.46 -19.02 -1.68
C GLY A 17 -7.62 -18.85 -3.18
N VAL A 18 -8.19 -17.71 -3.62
CA VAL A 18 -8.33 -17.36 -5.05
C VAL A 18 -6.96 -17.20 -5.71
N VAL A 19 -6.06 -16.43 -5.10
CA VAL A 19 -4.68 -16.26 -5.60
C VAL A 19 -3.97 -17.61 -5.72
N LYS A 20 -4.10 -18.49 -4.71
CA LYS A 20 -3.51 -19.82 -4.73
C LYS A 20 -4.07 -20.69 -5.86
N ALA A 21 -5.38 -20.66 -6.06
CA ALA A 21 -6.03 -21.42 -7.14
C ALA A 21 -5.58 -20.94 -8.51
N LEU A 22 -5.54 -19.62 -8.72
CA LEU A 22 -5.09 -19.01 -9.97
C LEU A 22 -3.62 -19.37 -10.28
N SER A 23 -2.73 -19.20 -9.29
CA SER A 23 -1.30 -19.44 -9.46
C SER A 23 -0.93 -20.92 -9.61
N ALA A 24 -1.76 -21.84 -9.12
CA ALA A 24 -1.54 -23.27 -9.30
C ALA A 24 -1.57 -23.73 -10.77
N GLU A 25 -2.29 -22.99 -11.62
CA GLU A 25 -2.39 -23.26 -13.06
C GLU A 25 -1.29 -22.55 -13.87
N MET A 26 -0.46 -21.70 -13.25
CA MET A 26 0.55 -20.90 -13.91
C MET A 26 1.95 -21.49 -13.71
N THR A 27 2.49 -22.12 -14.75
CA THR A 27 3.82 -22.80 -14.68
C THR A 27 5.01 -21.83 -14.67
N GLY A 28 4.80 -20.56 -15.04
CA GLY A 28 5.86 -19.53 -15.08
C GLY A 28 6.11 -18.81 -13.75
N ILE A 29 5.23 -18.99 -12.75
CA ILE A 29 5.40 -18.35 -11.44
C ILE A 29 6.41 -19.14 -10.61
N LYS A 30 7.61 -18.58 -10.47
CA LYS A 30 8.68 -19.21 -9.68
C LYS A 30 8.60 -18.87 -8.19
N GLU A 31 8.03 -17.71 -7.84
CA GLU A 31 7.95 -17.22 -6.46
C GLU A 31 6.71 -16.33 -6.26
N LEU A 32 5.88 -16.67 -5.26
CA LEU A 32 4.70 -15.89 -4.87
C LEU A 32 4.96 -15.00 -3.64
N LYS A 33 6.18 -15.05 -3.09
CA LYS A 33 6.58 -14.22 -1.95
C LYS A 33 7.14 -12.89 -2.45
N GLY A 34 6.81 -11.82 -1.75
CA GLY A 34 7.29 -10.48 -2.08
C GLY A 34 6.17 -9.53 -2.51
N PHE A 35 6.56 -8.37 -3.00
CA PHE A 35 5.67 -7.28 -3.39
C PHE A 35 5.60 -7.13 -4.91
N SER A 36 6.71 -7.34 -5.61
CA SER A 36 6.80 -7.27 -7.07
C SER A 36 7.33 -8.56 -7.66
N GLY A 37 6.86 -8.92 -8.86
CA GLY A 37 7.43 -10.01 -9.64
C GLY A 37 8.79 -9.62 -10.22
N LEU A 38 9.78 -10.50 -10.07
CA LEU A 38 11.13 -10.30 -10.63
C LEU A 38 11.37 -11.30 -11.76
N PHE A 39 11.93 -10.84 -12.88
CA PHE A 39 12.33 -11.74 -13.96
C PHE A 39 13.63 -11.31 -14.65
N GLU A 40 14.32 -12.30 -15.21
CA GLU A 40 15.59 -12.11 -15.90
C GLU A 40 15.39 -11.64 -17.34
N LEU A 41 16.23 -10.68 -17.75
CA LEU A 41 16.32 -10.28 -19.15
C LEU A 41 17.25 -11.22 -19.90
N PRO A 42 16.86 -11.76 -21.07
CA PRO A 42 17.69 -12.72 -21.81
C PRO A 42 18.98 -12.10 -22.38
N PHE A 43 19.06 -10.78 -22.44
CA PHE A 43 20.19 -10.01 -22.98
C PHE A 43 20.95 -9.22 -21.89
N ASP A 44 20.53 -9.26 -20.64
CA ASP A 44 21.20 -8.60 -19.53
C ASP A 44 21.31 -9.56 -18.34
N ALA A 45 22.51 -10.06 -18.11
CA ALA A 45 22.79 -10.99 -17.03
C ALA A 45 22.92 -10.31 -15.65
N GLN A 46 23.01 -8.98 -15.59
CA GLN A 46 23.31 -8.22 -14.37
C GLN A 46 22.06 -7.67 -13.69
N HIS A 47 20.99 -7.41 -14.44
CA HIS A 47 19.78 -6.80 -13.93
C HIS A 47 18.57 -7.74 -13.99
N LEU A 48 17.61 -7.44 -13.13
CA LEU A 48 16.25 -7.99 -13.17
C LEU A 48 15.27 -6.86 -13.46
N LEU A 49 14.18 -7.17 -14.15
CA LEU A 49 13.00 -6.31 -14.15
C LEU A 49 12.10 -6.67 -12.99
N ALA A 50 11.56 -5.64 -12.35
CA ALA A 50 10.51 -5.71 -11.35
C ALA A 50 9.19 -5.25 -11.97
N ILE A 51 8.10 -5.98 -11.74
CA ILE A 51 6.76 -5.62 -12.22
C ILE A 51 5.80 -5.74 -11.06
N SER A 52 5.00 -4.68 -10.86
CA SER A 52 3.88 -4.67 -9.94
C SER A 52 2.62 -4.23 -10.66
N THR A 53 1.48 -4.81 -10.29
CA THR A 53 0.15 -4.37 -10.73
C THR A 53 -0.78 -4.32 -9.53
N ASP A 54 -1.47 -3.19 -9.36
CA ASP A 54 -2.47 -2.98 -8.30
C ASP A 54 -3.51 -1.95 -8.77
N GLY A 55 -4.67 -1.98 -8.13
CA GLY A 55 -5.79 -1.07 -8.40
C GLY A 55 -6.05 -0.09 -7.26
N VAL A 56 -6.83 0.95 -7.58
CA VAL A 56 -7.29 1.93 -6.58
C VAL A 56 -8.35 1.35 -5.65
N GLY A 57 -9.07 0.34 -6.12
CA GLY A 57 -10.09 -0.36 -5.35
C GLY A 57 -11.29 0.52 -4.98
N SER A 58 -11.91 0.24 -3.83
CA SER A 58 -13.18 0.88 -3.44
C SER A 58 -13.09 2.37 -3.07
N LYS A 59 -11.91 3.01 -3.19
CA LYS A 59 -11.74 4.47 -3.08
C LYS A 59 -12.49 5.21 -4.19
N VAL A 60 -12.61 4.56 -5.35
CA VAL A 60 -13.41 5.03 -6.49
C VAL A 60 -14.84 5.42 -6.08
N LEU A 61 -15.48 4.63 -5.23
CA LEU A 61 -16.86 4.88 -4.80
C LEU A 61 -17.01 6.16 -3.94
N ILE A 62 -15.95 6.54 -3.23
CA ILE A 62 -15.92 7.81 -2.48
C ILE A 62 -15.72 8.97 -3.44
N ALA A 63 -14.83 8.81 -4.41
CA ALA A 63 -14.58 9.79 -5.46
C ALA A 63 -15.84 10.08 -6.27
N ALA A 64 -16.60 9.04 -6.63
CA ALA A 64 -17.87 9.15 -7.35
C ALA A 64 -18.91 9.96 -6.57
N GLU A 65 -19.09 9.69 -5.27
CA GLU A 65 -20.07 10.40 -4.46
C GLU A 65 -19.71 11.87 -4.22
N LEU A 66 -18.41 12.18 -4.14
CA LEU A 66 -17.92 13.56 -3.99
C LEU A 66 -17.68 14.25 -5.34
N ASN A 67 -17.79 13.54 -6.45
CA ASN A 67 -17.40 14.01 -7.80
C ASN A 67 -15.97 14.60 -7.79
N LYS A 68 -15.03 13.90 -7.15
CA LYS A 68 -13.63 14.29 -6.98
C LYS A 68 -12.69 13.17 -7.39
N TRP A 69 -12.06 13.31 -8.55
CA TRP A 69 -11.37 12.22 -9.24
C TRP A 69 -9.85 12.40 -9.35
N ASP A 70 -9.37 13.63 -9.14
CA ASP A 70 -7.99 14.06 -9.35
C ASP A 70 -6.95 13.35 -8.47
N THR A 71 -7.38 12.74 -7.35
CA THR A 71 -6.48 12.03 -6.44
C THR A 71 -6.26 10.56 -6.81
N LEU A 72 -7.21 9.95 -7.55
CA LEU A 72 -7.18 8.50 -7.85
C LEU A 72 -5.99 8.09 -8.69
N GLY A 73 -5.57 8.94 -9.64
CA GLY A 73 -4.38 8.68 -10.46
C GLY A 73 -3.11 8.61 -9.61
N ILE A 74 -2.99 9.47 -8.59
CA ILE A 74 -1.86 9.41 -7.64
C ILE A 74 -1.87 8.09 -6.88
N ASP A 75 -3.03 7.65 -6.39
CA ASP A 75 -3.17 6.37 -5.71
C ASP A 75 -2.76 5.20 -6.62
N CYS A 76 -3.20 5.21 -7.88
CA CYS A 76 -2.86 4.20 -8.88
C CYS A 76 -1.34 4.06 -9.06
N ILE A 77 -0.63 5.18 -9.25
CA ILE A 77 0.83 5.18 -9.37
C ILE A 77 1.48 4.75 -8.05
N ALA A 78 1.05 5.30 -6.91
CA ALA A 78 1.64 5.04 -5.61
C ALA A 78 1.59 3.55 -5.21
N MET A 79 0.45 2.88 -5.42
CA MET A 79 0.29 1.46 -5.08
C MET A 79 1.29 0.59 -5.84
N ASN A 80 1.53 0.90 -7.10
CA ASN A 80 2.43 0.13 -7.95
C ASN A 80 3.91 0.46 -7.70
N VAL A 81 4.25 1.74 -7.61
CA VAL A 81 5.63 2.22 -7.43
C VAL A 81 6.18 1.80 -6.05
N ASN A 82 5.39 1.94 -4.99
CA ASN A 82 5.83 1.54 -3.65
C ASN A 82 6.11 0.04 -3.56
N ASP A 83 5.35 -0.80 -4.28
CA ASP A 83 5.61 -2.23 -4.32
C ASP A 83 6.87 -2.57 -5.15
N VAL A 84 7.20 -1.77 -6.18
CA VAL A 84 8.48 -1.87 -6.91
C VAL A 84 9.65 -1.51 -6.00
N TYR A 85 9.54 -0.46 -5.17
CA TYR A 85 10.56 -0.13 -4.16
C TYR A 85 10.83 -1.28 -3.20
N CYS A 86 9.79 -2.06 -2.82
CA CYS A 86 9.93 -3.14 -1.83
C CYS A 86 10.92 -4.25 -2.22
N VAL A 87 11.28 -4.37 -3.50
CA VAL A 87 12.29 -5.32 -3.98
C VAL A 87 13.64 -4.66 -4.28
N GLY A 88 13.82 -3.39 -3.87
CA GLY A 88 15.04 -2.62 -4.13
C GLY A 88 15.14 -2.06 -5.56
N ALA A 89 14.05 -2.12 -6.33
CA ALA A 89 14.04 -1.70 -7.72
C ALA A 89 13.74 -0.21 -7.89
N THR A 90 14.34 0.39 -8.93
CA THR A 90 14.02 1.74 -9.39
C THR A 90 12.90 1.67 -10.42
N PRO A 91 11.70 2.24 -10.16
CA PRO A 91 10.63 2.30 -11.14
C PRO A 91 11.02 3.23 -12.30
N ILE A 92 10.59 2.90 -13.53
CA ILE A 92 10.94 3.66 -14.74
C ILE A 92 9.74 4.00 -15.61
N ALA A 93 8.75 3.12 -15.66
CA ALA A 93 7.59 3.32 -16.54
C ALA A 93 6.34 2.67 -15.94
N GLY A 94 5.18 3.21 -16.32
CA GLY A 94 3.90 2.65 -15.97
C GLY A 94 2.90 2.72 -17.12
N VAL A 95 1.88 1.90 -17.02
CA VAL A 95 0.67 1.93 -17.84
C VAL A 95 -0.55 1.83 -16.94
N ASP A 96 -1.69 2.39 -17.36
CA ASP A 96 -2.95 2.29 -16.65
C ASP A 96 -3.98 1.44 -17.40
N TYR A 97 -5.00 1.00 -16.67
CA TYR A 97 -6.21 0.41 -17.19
C TYR A 97 -7.41 1.10 -16.54
N LEU A 98 -8.11 1.92 -17.33
CA LEU A 98 -9.33 2.61 -16.93
C LEU A 98 -10.55 1.93 -17.56
N ALA A 99 -11.36 1.25 -16.77
CA ALA A 99 -12.63 0.68 -17.18
C ALA A 99 -13.78 1.56 -16.68
N MET A 100 -14.70 1.96 -17.58
CA MET A 100 -15.83 2.83 -17.23
C MET A 100 -17.15 2.20 -17.67
N GLU A 101 -18.21 2.36 -16.87
CA GLU A 101 -19.56 1.98 -17.27
C GLU A 101 -20.03 2.83 -18.47
N LYS A 102 -19.76 4.13 -18.41
CA LYS A 102 -20.12 5.13 -19.43
C LYS A 102 -18.93 6.03 -19.71
N PRO A 103 -18.71 6.43 -20.96
CA PRO A 103 -17.64 7.36 -21.28
C PRO A 103 -17.92 8.73 -20.67
N ASP A 104 -16.94 9.26 -19.95
CA ASP A 104 -16.96 10.63 -19.40
C ASP A 104 -15.57 11.27 -19.53
N GLU A 105 -15.44 12.21 -20.44
CA GLU A 105 -14.18 12.89 -20.76
C GLU A 105 -13.68 13.77 -19.59
N LEU A 106 -14.58 14.32 -18.77
CA LEU A 106 -14.22 15.18 -17.65
C LEU A 106 -13.64 14.33 -16.51
N ILE A 107 -14.26 13.21 -16.18
CA ILE A 107 -13.74 12.26 -15.21
C ILE A 107 -12.38 11.71 -15.66
N ALA A 108 -12.27 11.29 -16.92
CA ALA A 108 -11.01 10.79 -17.47
C ALA A 108 -9.90 11.85 -17.41
N ALA A 109 -10.22 13.14 -17.70
CA ALA A 109 -9.24 14.22 -17.60
C ALA A 109 -8.77 14.47 -16.15
N GLU A 110 -9.66 14.41 -15.17
CA GLU A 110 -9.29 14.55 -13.75
C GLU A 110 -8.40 13.38 -13.29
N ILE A 111 -8.75 12.13 -13.65
CA ILE A 111 -7.92 10.96 -13.39
C ILE A 111 -6.54 11.12 -14.04
N GLY A 112 -6.49 11.59 -15.29
CA GLY A 112 -5.25 11.86 -16.02
C GLY A 112 -4.34 12.87 -15.32
N LYS A 113 -4.89 13.93 -14.71
CA LYS A 113 -4.11 14.86 -13.87
C LYS A 113 -3.48 14.16 -12.68
N GLY A 114 -4.21 13.29 -12.01
CA GLY A 114 -3.70 12.52 -10.90
C GLY A 114 -2.61 11.53 -11.33
N LEU A 115 -2.77 10.86 -12.47
CA LEU A 115 -1.76 9.96 -13.03
C LEU A 115 -0.46 10.73 -13.34
N GLU A 116 -0.55 11.89 -14.01
CA GLU A 116 0.60 12.76 -14.30
C GLU A 116 1.30 13.22 -13.03
N GLU A 117 0.55 13.68 -12.02
CA GLU A 117 1.15 14.12 -10.76
C GLU A 117 1.83 12.96 -10.01
N GLY A 118 1.20 11.78 -9.95
CA GLY A 118 1.81 10.59 -9.38
C GLY A 118 3.09 10.18 -10.11
N ALA A 119 3.07 10.18 -11.45
CA ALA A 119 4.22 9.88 -12.28
C ALA A 119 5.36 10.89 -12.09
N ARG A 120 5.03 12.18 -12.00
CA ARG A 120 6.00 13.25 -11.72
C ARG A 120 6.67 13.08 -10.35
N ILE A 121 5.89 12.76 -9.30
CA ILE A 121 6.43 12.50 -7.96
C ILE A 121 7.34 11.28 -7.99
N ALA A 122 6.90 10.18 -8.63
CA ALA A 122 7.64 8.93 -8.72
C ALA A 122 8.83 8.99 -9.70
N ASN A 123 8.93 10.07 -10.49
CA ASN A 123 9.90 10.23 -11.58
C ASN A 123 9.87 9.07 -12.58
N ILE A 124 8.67 8.69 -13.03
CA ILE A 124 8.45 7.65 -14.04
C ILE A 124 7.76 8.23 -15.26
N SER A 125 7.78 7.51 -16.38
CA SER A 125 7.02 7.83 -17.58
C SER A 125 5.77 6.98 -17.67
N ILE A 126 4.61 7.59 -17.96
CA ILE A 126 3.42 6.84 -18.41
C ILE A 126 3.60 6.62 -19.91
N VAL A 127 3.74 5.36 -20.32
CA VAL A 127 4.11 4.98 -21.70
C VAL A 127 2.94 4.42 -22.51
N GLY A 128 1.77 4.34 -21.90
CA GLY A 128 0.55 3.85 -22.52
C GLY A 128 -0.50 3.52 -21.49
N GLY A 129 -1.56 2.90 -21.93
CA GLY A 129 -2.67 2.46 -21.10
C GLY A 129 -3.77 1.87 -21.96
N GLU A 130 -4.88 1.47 -21.33
CA GLU A 130 -6.09 1.00 -21.99
C GLU A 130 -7.30 1.69 -21.35
N THR A 131 -8.22 2.16 -22.20
CA THR A 131 -9.52 2.70 -21.76
C THR A 131 -10.64 1.86 -22.34
N ALA A 132 -11.38 1.17 -21.47
CA ALA A 132 -12.47 0.28 -21.87
C ALA A 132 -13.82 0.82 -21.39
N ILE A 133 -14.80 0.91 -22.29
CA ILE A 133 -16.19 1.22 -21.94
C ILE A 133 -16.93 -0.11 -21.82
N LEU A 134 -17.30 -0.48 -20.59
CA LEU A 134 -17.81 -1.81 -20.23
C LEU A 134 -19.15 -1.71 -19.47
N PRO A 135 -20.25 -1.28 -20.14
CA PRO A 135 -21.57 -1.26 -19.50
C PRO A 135 -21.94 -2.69 -19.05
N GLU A 136 -22.64 -2.83 -17.94
CA GLU A 136 -23.07 -4.10 -17.33
C GLU A 136 -21.93 -4.95 -16.71
N VAL A 137 -20.65 -4.64 -16.99
CA VAL A 137 -19.49 -5.35 -16.45
C VAL A 137 -18.88 -4.56 -15.28
N VAL A 138 -18.74 -3.27 -15.43
CA VAL A 138 -18.20 -2.36 -14.42
C VAL A 138 -19.32 -1.46 -13.91
N ASN A 139 -19.35 -1.21 -12.62
CA ASN A 139 -20.26 -0.25 -12.00
C ASN A 139 -19.47 1.02 -11.70
N ASP A 140 -19.87 2.15 -12.26
CA ASP A 140 -19.13 3.41 -12.30
C ASP A 140 -17.82 3.30 -13.08
N LEU A 141 -16.71 3.08 -12.39
CA LEU A 141 -15.40 2.84 -13.02
C LEU A 141 -14.49 1.98 -12.13
N ASP A 142 -13.46 1.42 -12.74
CA ASP A 142 -12.31 0.82 -12.07
C ASP A 142 -11.01 1.36 -12.67
N LEU A 143 -10.02 1.63 -11.82
CA LEU A 143 -8.70 2.14 -12.21
C LEU A 143 -7.63 1.26 -11.60
N SER A 144 -6.79 0.69 -12.44
CA SER A 144 -5.61 -0.06 -12.05
C SER A 144 -4.40 0.35 -12.87
N GLY A 145 -3.21 0.00 -12.41
CA GLY A 145 -1.99 0.29 -13.13
C GLY A 145 -1.01 -0.86 -13.07
N THR A 146 0.01 -0.77 -13.89
CA THR A 146 1.17 -1.65 -13.85
C THR A 146 2.42 -0.79 -13.93
N CYS A 147 3.35 -1.00 -13.00
CA CYS A 147 4.64 -0.31 -12.99
C CYS A 147 5.77 -1.31 -13.27
N VAL A 148 6.73 -0.87 -14.09
CA VAL A 148 7.97 -1.59 -14.38
C VAL A 148 9.13 -0.83 -13.76
N GLY A 149 10.01 -1.56 -13.10
CA GLY A 149 11.29 -1.07 -12.59
C GLY A 149 12.43 -2.03 -12.92
N TYR A 150 13.64 -1.68 -12.52
CA TYR A 150 14.81 -2.53 -12.64
C TYR A 150 15.65 -2.51 -11.38
N VAL A 151 16.40 -3.58 -11.14
CA VAL A 151 17.32 -3.70 -10.02
C VAL A 151 18.53 -4.55 -10.41
N SER A 152 19.71 -4.21 -9.93
CA SER A 152 20.88 -5.06 -10.06
C SER A 152 20.71 -6.34 -9.22
N LYS A 153 21.11 -7.50 -9.73
CA LYS A 153 20.89 -8.80 -9.06
C LYS A 153 21.50 -8.87 -7.67
N ASP A 154 22.62 -8.19 -7.45
CA ASP A 154 23.31 -8.09 -6.17
C ASP A 154 22.66 -7.13 -5.17
N ARG A 155 21.72 -6.30 -5.63
CA ARG A 155 21.02 -5.29 -4.82
C ARG A 155 19.54 -5.63 -4.55
N VAL A 156 19.08 -6.80 -5.00
CA VAL A 156 17.69 -7.22 -4.77
C VAL A 156 17.42 -7.41 -3.27
N ILE A 157 16.34 -6.81 -2.79
CA ILE A 157 15.87 -6.96 -1.40
C ILE A 157 14.77 -8.03 -1.37
N ARG A 158 15.03 -9.15 -0.68
CA ARG A 158 14.07 -10.25 -0.48
C ARG A 158 13.84 -10.58 1.00
N GLY A 159 14.51 -9.86 1.91
CA GLY A 159 14.43 -10.11 3.33
C GLY A 159 15.33 -11.24 3.83
N GLU A 160 16.20 -11.80 2.98
CA GLU A 160 17.10 -12.90 3.34
C GLU A 160 18.17 -12.50 4.38
N LYS A 161 18.49 -11.20 4.42
CA LYS A 161 19.44 -10.62 5.37
C LYS A 161 18.82 -10.21 6.71
N ILE A 162 17.50 -10.30 6.86
CA ILE A 162 16.81 -9.86 8.08
C ILE A 162 17.22 -10.75 9.24
N GLU A 163 17.73 -10.13 10.31
CA GLU A 163 18.20 -10.78 11.52
C GLU A 163 17.44 -10.33 12.76
N ILE A 164 17.49 -11.15 13.81
CA ILE A 164 16.97 -10.76 15.13
C ILE A 164 17.81 -9.62 15.68
N GLY A 165 17.15 -8.53 16.07
CA GLY A 165 17.78 -7.30 16.56
C GLY A 165 17.93 -6.21 15.48
N ASP A 166 17.59 -6.51 14.22
CA ASP A 166 17.42 -5.45 13.22
C ASP A 166 16.32 -4.48 13.65
N GLU A 167 16.51 -3.22 13.36
CA GLU A 167 15.56 -2.17 13.67
C GLU A 167 14.51 -2.02 12.57
N VAL A 168 13.29 -1.68 12.98
CA VAL A 168 12.19 -1.35 12.08
C VAL A 168 12.02 0.16 12.05
N LEU A 169 12.37 0.78 10.93
CA LEU A 169 12.13 2.18 10.64
C LEU A 169 10.75 2.32 9.98
N GLY A 170 9.85 3.05 10.63
CA GLY A 170 8.52 3.35 10.12
C GLY A 170 8.47 4.67 9.36
N LEU A 171 7.95 4.67 8.14
CA LEU A 171 7.67 5.87 7.36
C LEU A 171 6.19 6.21 7.44
N LYS A 172 5.91 7.48 7.75
CA LYS A 172 4.55 7.96 8.01
C LYS A 172 3.66 7.86 6.76
N SER A 173 2.44 7.36 6.93
CA SER A 173 1.40 7.42 5.89
C SER A 173 0.80 8.83 5.78
N SER A 174 0.24 9.15 4.61
CA SER A 174 -0.54 10.37 4.38
C SER A 174 -1.96 10.29 4.96
N GLY A 175 -2.45 9.08 5.18
CA GLY A 175 -3.81 8.78 5.64
C GLY A 175 -4.10 7.28 5.49
N ILE A 176 -5.34 6.96 5.15
CA ILE A 176 -5.79 5.58 4.98
C ILE A 176 -5.16 4.86 3.77
N HIS A 177 -4.65 5.63 2.80
CA HIS A 177 -4.17 5.15 1.50
C HIS A 177 -5.32 4.51 0.67
N SER A 178 -5.03 3.48 -0.13
CA SER A 178 -6.03 2.84 -0.99
C SER A 178 -6.51 1.48 -0.44
N ASN A 179 -6.35 1.23 0.86
CA ASN A 179 -6.67 -0.07 1.46
C ASN A 179 -7.55 0.06 2.71
N GLY A 180 -8.34 -0.98 2.98
CA GLY A 180 -9.26 -0.99 4.11
C GLY A 180 -10.53 -0.14 3.90
N LEU A 181 -10.67 0.54 2.78
CA LEU A 181 -11.77 1.47 2.48
C LEU A 181 -13.14 0.79 2.48
N THR A 182 -13.23 -0.50 2.15
CA THR A 182 -14.48 -1.24 2.25
C THR A 182 -14.98 -1.29 3.69
N LEU A 183 -14.10 -1.52 4.67
CA LEU A 183 -14.45 -1.47 6.09
C LEU A 183 -14.77 -0.03 6.53
N ALA A 184 -13.92 0.94 6.18
CA ALA A 184 -14.11 2.35 6.51
C ALA A 184 -15.48 2.86 6.04
N ARG A 185 -15.84 2.61 4.78
CA ARG A 185 -17.12 3.00 4.18
C ARG A 185 -18.31 2.39 4.92
N LYS A 186 -18.26 1.08 5.23
CA LYS A 186 -19.32 0.39 5.97
C LYS A 186 -19.47 0.92 7.39
N VAL A 187 -18.41 1.30 8.05
CA VAL A 187 -18.43 1.92 9.38
C VAL A 187 -19.09 3.31 9.32
N ILE A 188 -18.68 4.15 8.36
CA ILE A 188 -19.25 5.51 8.18
C ILE A 188 -20.76 5.41 7.91
N GLU A 189 -21.18 4.54 6.99
CA GLU A 189 -22.58 4.29 6.66
C GLU A 189 -23.38 3.82 7.89
N ALA A 190 -22.86 2.83 8.65
CA ALA A 190 -23.50 2.29 9.82
C ALA A 190 -23.60 3.29 11.00
N ALA A 191 -22.70 4.27 11.05
CA ALA A 191 -22.74 5.38 12.00
C ALA A 191 -23.76 6.48 11.64
N GLY A 192 -24.48 6.33 10.52
CA GLY A 192 -25.41 7.36 10.02
C GLY A 192 -24.70 8.59 9.44
N LEU A 193 -23.41 8.48 9.11
CA LEU A 193 -22.61 9.50 8.49
C LEU A 193 -22.51 9.26 6.97
N ASN A 194 -22.13 10.28 6.23
CA ASN A 194 -21.84 10.21 4.79
C ASN A 194 -20.52 10.94 4.47
N TYR A 195 -20.05 10.88 3.23
CA TYR A 195 -18.76 11.46 2.86
C TYR A 195 -18.75 13.00 2.89
N ASN A 196 -19.90 13.66 2.81
CA ASN A 196 -20.03 15.11 2.99
C ASN A 196 -20.12 15.52 4.48
N SER A 197 -20.23 14.57 5.42
CA SER A 197 -20.22 14.89 6.85
C SER A 197 -18.90 15.55 7.24
N PRO A 198 -18.91 16.60 8.10
CA PRO A 198 -17.68 17.22 8.58
C PRO A 198 -16.76 16.21 9.27
N PHE A 199 -15.46 16.32 9.00
CA PHE A 199 -14.47 15.50 9.69
C PHE A 199 -14.19 16.08 11.07
N GLU A 200 -14.52 15.34 12.14
CA GLU A 200 -14.56 15.85 13.53
C GLU A 200 -13.21 16.37 14.05
N TYR A 201 -12.08 15.94 13.46
CA TYR A 201 -10.73 16.40 13.81
C TYR A 201 -10.23 17.56 12.95
N ASN A 202 -10.90 17.84 11.83
CA ASN A 202 -10.63 18.98 10.96
C ASN A 202 -11.93 19.42 10.27
N LEU A 203 -12.68 20.30 10.88
CA LEU A 203 -13.99 20.76 10.40
C LEU A 203 -13.94 21.54 9.07
N SER A 204 -12.75 21.83 8.54
CA SER A 204 -12.60 22.50 7.23
C SER A 204 -12.71 21.52 6.04
N ILE A 205 -12.70 20.21 6.32
CA ILE A 205 -12.84 19.17 5.31
C ILE A 205 -13.94 18.18 5.70
N SER A 206 -14.43 17.44 4.73
CA SER A 206 -15.36 16.34 4.94
C SER A 206 -14.64 15.02 5.23
N ILE A 207 -15.38 14.04 5.78
CA ILE A 207 -14.88 12.66 5.97
C ILE A 207 -14.41 12.08 4.63
N GLY A 208 -15.14 12.33 3.56
CA GLY A 208 -14.78 11.83 2.23
C GLY A 208 -13.50 12.46 1.70
N GLU A 209 -13.28 13.76 1.92
CA GLU A 209 -12.02 14.41 1.54
C GLU A 209 -10.83 13.84 2.32
N GLU A 210 -10.99 13.56 3.61
CA GLU A 210 -9.96 12.86 4.41
C GLU A 210 -9.68 11.46 3.84
N LEU A 211 -10.73 10.69 3.50
CA LEU A 211 -10.59 9.35 2.91
C LEU A 211 -10.01 9.37 1.49
N LEU A 212 -10.15 10.47 0.75
CA LEU A 212 -9.55 10.68 -0.57
C LEU A 212 -8.11 11.18 -0.53
N THR A 213 -7.54 11.46 0.66
CA THR A 213 -6.12 11.81 0.76
C THR A 213 -5.27 10.80 -0.02
N PRO A 214 -4.45 11.25 -0.99
CA PRO A 214 -3.69 10.35 -1.85
C PRO A 214 -2.70 9.50 -1.06
N THR A 215 -2.46 8.29 -1.54
CA THR A 215 -1.40 7.42 -1.05
C THR A 215 -0.04 8.08 -1.26
N ARG A 216 0.78 8.10 -0.20
CA ARG A 216 2.14 8.63 -0.28
C ARG A 216 3.02 7.74 -1.16
N ILE A 217 3.83 8.38 -2.01
CA ILE A 217 4.90 7.76 -2.78
C ILE A 217 6.20 7.95 -2.00
N TYR A 218 6.89 6.87 -1.66
CA TYR A 218 8.07 6.87 -0.77
C TYR A 218 9.37 6.98 -1.55
N THR A 219 9.55 8.07 -2.30
CA THR A 219 10.71 8.29 -3.20
C THR A 219 12.05 8.32 -2.46
N GLU A 220 12.08 8.71 -1.20
CA GLU A 220 13.25 8.73 -0.32
C GLU A 220 13.86 7.34 -0.11
N VAL A 221 13.10 6.26 -0.38
CA VAL A 221 13.61 4.88 -0.32
C VAL A 221 14.73 4.66 -1.32
N LEU A 222 14.73 5.34 -2.47
CA LEU A 222 15.81 5.21 -3.45
C LEU A 222 17.15 5.74 -2.91
N GLU A 223 17.16 6.93 -2.27
CA GLU A 223 18.36 7.46 -1.63
C GLU A 223 18.81 6.56 -0.47
N LEU A 224 17.85 6.03 0.31
CA LEU A 224 18.14 5.10 1.39
C LEU A 224 18.87 3.85 0.88
N LEU A 225 18.39 3.25 -0.22
CA LEU A 225 18.99 2.07 -0.85
C LEU A 225 20.40 2.30 -1.44
N GLU A 226 20.72 3.56 -1.75
CA GLU A 226 22.05 3.92 -2.23
C GLU A 226 23.05 4.10 -1.10
N ARG A 227 22.61 4.51 0.09
CA ARG A 227 23.49 5.01 1.17
C ARG A 227 23.50 4.14 2.41
N CYS A 228 22.50 3.29 2.61
CA CYS A 228 22.38 2.45 3.79
C CYS A 228 22.29 0.97 3.40
N GLU A 229 22.71 0.11 4.32
CA GLU A 229 22.38 -1.31 4.25
C GLU A 229 20.91 -1.50 4.64
N VAL A 230 20.12 -2.09 3.73
CA VAL A 230 18.70 -2.37 3.94
C VAL A 230 18.46 -3.87 3.83
N HIS A 231 17.90 -4.45 4.88
CA HIS A 231 17.63 -5.89 4.96
C HIS A 231 16.23 -6.27 4.45
N GLY A 232 15.26 -5.35 4.58
CA GLY A 232 13.89 -5.60 4.15
C GLY A 232 13.06 -4.34 3.97
N LEU A 233 12.06 -4.42 3.09
CA LEU A 233 11.15 -3.33 2.76
C LEU A 233 9.72 -3.86 2.68
N ALA A 234 8.76 -3.16 3.23
CA ALA A 234 7.36 -3.55 3.19
C ALA A 234 6.42 -2.34 3.04
N HIS A 235 5.64 -2.33 1.98
CA HIS A 235 4.53 -1.40 1.79
C HIS A 235 3.32 -1.89 2.60
N ILE A 236 2.92 -1.12 3.60
CA ILE A 236 1.84 -1.49 4.53
C ILE A 236 0.48 -1.10 3.92
N THR A 237 -0.12 -2.05 3.24
CA THR A 237 -1.37 -1.91 2.49
C THR A 237 -2.48 -2.81 3.05
N GLY A 238 -3.39 -3.31 2.23
CA GLY A 238 -4.40 -4.29 2.65
C GLY A 238 -3.78 -5.47 3.38
N SER A 239 -4.39 -5.94 4.45
CA SER A 239 -3.83 -6.82 5.47
C SER A 239 -2.89 -6.14 6.49
N GLY A 240 -2.75 -4.81 6.47
CA GLY A 240 -2.05 -4.03 7.47
C GLY A 240 -0.66 -4.57 7.81
N PHE A 241 -0.35 -4.68 9.09
CA PHE A 241 0.94 -5.16 9.58
C PHE A 241 1.24 -6.63 9.26
N LEU A 242 0.25 -7.41 8.82
CA LEU A 242 0.50 -8.78 8.33
C LEU A 242 1.38 -8.80 7.06
N LYS A 243 1.51 -7.65 6.36
CA LYS A 243 2.42 -7.49 5.22
C LYS A 243 3.89 -7.73 5.60
N LEU A 244 4.29 -7.50 6.85
CA LEU A 244 5.63 -7.82 7.35
C LEU A 244 5.98 -9.30 7.21
N ARG A 245 5.00 -10.20 7.15
CA ARG A 245 5.21 -11.64 6.90
C ARG A 245 5.64 -11.95 5.47
N ARG A 246 5.56 -11.00 4.55
CA ARG A 246 6.04 -11.19 3.18
C ARG A 246 7.56 -11.13 3.07
N ILE A 247 8.22 -10.42 3.99
CA ILE A 247 9.66 -10.20 3.94
C ILE A 247 10.47 -11.16 4.83
N THR A 248 9.85 -11.74 5.86
CA THR A 248 10.52 -12.73 6.73
C THR A 248 9.51 -13.56 7.50
N ASP A 249 9.95 -14.74 7.95
CA ASP A 249 9.22 -15.57 8.91
C ASP A 249 9.51 -15.19 10.37
N LEU A 250 10.45 -14.28 10.63
CA LEU A 250 10.72 -13.76 11.97
C LEU A 250 9.55 -12.95 12.53
N GLY A 251 9.56 -12.67 13.83
CA GLY A 251 8.57 -11.81 14.49
C GLY A 251 8.98 -10.35 14.48
N PHE A 252 8.02 -9.48 14.82
CA PHE A 252 8.22 -8.04 14.94
C PHE A 252 7.63 -7.53 16.25
N ASP A 253 8.41 -6.77 17.02
CA ASP A 253 7.97 -6.06 18.21
C ASP A 253 8.00 -4.55 17.93
N ILE A 254 6.85 -4.02 17.54
CA ILE A 254 6.66 -2.58 17.25
C ILE A 254 6.26 -1.92 18.57
N HIS A 255 7.25 -1.62 19.41
CA HIS A 255 7.02 -1.13 20.78
C HIS A 255 6.80 0.39 20.87
N ASP A 256 7.19 1.16 19.84
CA ASP A 256 6.98 2.62 19.76
C ASP A 256 6.35 3.00 18.40
N PRO A 257 5.10 2.58 18.14
CA PRO A 257 4.45 2.79 16.86
C PRO A 257 4.30 4.27 16.52
N LEU A 258 4.18 4.58 15.22
CA LEU A 258 3.80 5.91 14.76
C LEU A 258 2.38 6.24 15.24
N VAL A 259 2.13 7.53 15.47
CA VAL A 259 0.77 8.00 15.81
C VAL A 259 -0.12 7.84 14.58
N PRO A 260 -1.21 7.08 14.68
CA PRO A 260 -2.16 6.93 13.58
C PRO A 260 -2.82 8.26 13.20
N ASN A 261 -3.15 8.41 11.90
CA ASN A 261 -3.99 9.53 11.46
C ASN A 261 -5.38 9.45 12.11
N ASP A 262 -6.01 10.59 12.36
CA ASP A 262 -7.27 10.68 13.11
C ASP A 262 -8.43 9.90 12.45
N ILE A 263 -8.39 9.67 11.14
CA ILE A 263 -9.40 8.85 10.44
C ILE A 263 -9.47 7.43 11.00
N PHE A 264 -8.34 6.85 11.43
CA PHE A 264 -8.33 5.51 12.05
C PHE A 264 -9.05 5.48 13.37
N ARG A 265 -8.97 6.58 14.14
CA ARG A 265 -9.70 6.73 15.38
C ARG A 265 -11.22 6.80 15.14
N VAL A 266 -11.64 7.58 14.14
CA VAL A 266 -13.05 7.63 13.73
C VAL A 266 -13.56 6.24 13.37
N ILE A 267 -12.83 5.50 12.53
CA ILE A 267 -13.23 4.15 12.11
C ILE A 267 -13.30 3.21 13.32
N GLN A 268 -12.31 3.25 14.19
CA GLN A 268 -12.25 2.38 15.36
C GLN A 268 -13.40 2.64 16.32
N GLU A 269 -13.66 3.89 16.70
CA GLU A 269 -14.68 4.28 17.66
C GLU A 269 -16.10 4.08 17.10
N LYS A 270 -16.36 4.56 15.87
CA LYS A 270 -17.69 4.45 15.25
C LYS A 270 -18.06 3.01 14.88
N GLY A 271 -17.05 2.20 14.52
CA GLY A 271 -17.24 0.80 14.12
C GLY A 271 -17.11 -0.21 15.26
N ASP A 272 -16.76 0.22 16.47
CA ASP A 272 -16.38 -0.69 17.58
C ASP A 272 -15.35 -1.72 17.10
N VAL A 273 -14.39 -1.28 16.22
CA VAL A 273 -13.39 -2.16 15.64
C VAL A 273 -12.29 -2.42 16.66
N THR A 274 -11.97 -3.70 16.89
CA THR A 274 -10.92 -4.04 17.84
C THR A 274 -9.55 -3.53 17.37
N ALA A 275 -8.66 -3.15 18.29
CA ALA A 275 -7.32 -2.71 17.95
C ALA A 275 -6.55 -3.75 17.10
N GLN A 276 -6.74 -5.04 17.38
CA GLN A 276 -6.17 -6.11 16.58
C GLN A 276 -6.65 -6.08 15.13
N GLU A 277 -7.94 -5.88 14.89
CA GLU A 277 -8.51 -5.80 13.54
C GLU A 277 -8.03 -4.53 12.81
N MET A 278 -7.90 -3.40 13.53
CA MET A 278 -7.33 -2.17 12.97
C MET A 278 -5.94 -2.41 12.39
N TYR A 279 -5.02 -3.01 13.16
CA TYR A 279 -3.67 -3.33 12.69
C TYR A 279 -3.62 -4.46 11.63
N LYS A 280 -4.64 -5.31 11.56
CA LYS A 280 -4.77 -6.33 10.49
C LYS A 280 -5.32 -5.77 9.18
N THR A 281 -5.98 -4.62 9.22
CA THR A 281 -6.67 -4.07 8.05
C THR A 281 -5.96 -2.83 7.49
N PHE A 282 -5.46 -1.95 8.37
CA PHE A 282 -4.98 -0.62 8.03
C PHE A 282 -3.47 -0.45 8.29
N ASN A 283 -2.90 0.58 7.67
CA ASN A 283 -1.51 1.00 7.90
C ASN A 283 -1.29 1.64 9.28
N MET A 284 -2.34 2.13 9.93
CA MET A 284 -2.32 2.75 11.27
C MET A 284 -1.22 3.81 11.43
N GLY A 285 -1.01 4.63 10.39
CA GLY A 285 -0.01 5.72 10.39
C GLY A 285 1.37 5.33 9.88
N MET A 286 1.68 4.04 9.72
CA MET A 286 2.91 3.53 9.14
C MET A 286 2.63 2.95 7.75
N GLY A 287 2.83 3.75 6.70
CA GLY A 287 2.52 3.29 5.35
C GLY A 287 3.65 2.49 4.70
N PHE A 288 4.89 2.63 5.20
CA PHE A 288 6.04 1.87 4.71
C PHE A 288 6.96 1.50 5.87
N ALA A 289 7.47 0.29 5.88
CA ALA A 289 8.41 -0.22 6.86
C ALA A 289 9.73 -0.59 6.19
N VAL A 290 10.83 -0.18 6.82
CA VAL A 290 12.19 -0.52 6.41
C VAL A 290 12.86 -1.29 7.54
N VAL A 291 13.49 -2.42 7.23
CA VAL A 291 14.29 -3.20 8.19
C VAL A 291 15.76 -2.93 7.90
N ILE A 292 16.48 -2.47 8.91
CA ILE A 292 17.89 -2.06 8.82
C ILE A 292 18.69 -2.61 9.99
N PRO A 293 20.01 -2.84 9.84
CA PRO A 293 20.89 -3.05 10.97
C PRO A 293 20.98 -1.77 11.82
N LYS A 294 21.17 -1.92 13.11
CA LYS A 294 21.21 -0.79 14.07
C LYS A 294 22.27 0.27 13.73
N SER A 295 23.35 -0.11 13.05
CA SER A 295 24.39 0.80 12.60
C SER A 295 23.90 1.88 11.62
N GLU A 296 22.80 1.60 10.91
CA GLU A 296 22.26 2.49 9.87
C GLU A 296 21.20 3.47 10.40
N GLU A 297 20.79 3.37 11.67
CA GLU A 297 19.68 4.13 12.28
C GLU A 297 19.75 5.62 11.97
N GLN A 298 20.88 6.27 12.30
CA GLN A 298 21.01 7.73 12.22
C GLN A 298 20.92 8.23 10.77
N GLU A 299 21.60 7.54 9.86
CA GLU A 299 21.61 7.93 8.46
C GLU A 299 20.24 7.66 7.80
N ALA A 300 19.62 6.53 8.12
CA ALA A 300 18.30 6.19 7.62
C ALA A 300 17.22 7.18 8.08
N ILE A 301 17.24 7.59 9.35
CA ILE A 301 16.36 8.65 9.88
C ILE A 301 16.63 9.97 9.16
N ARG A 302 17.89 10.33 8.96
CA ARG A 302 18.27 11.59 8.30
C ARG A 302 17.76 11.67 6.86
N ILE A 303 17.82 10.56 6.12
CA ILE A 303 17.37 10.50 4.72
C ILE A 303 15.84 10.55 4.64
N THR A 304 15.16 9.75 5.47
CA THR A 304 13.72 9.47 5.28
C THR A 304 12.82 10.34 6.16
N GLY A 305 13.35 10.95 7.22
CA GLY A 305 12.55 11.56 8.27
C GLY A 305 11.67 10.55 9.03
N GLY A 306 11.96 9.25 8.89
CA GLY A 306 11.28 8.17 9.58
C GLY A 306 11.61 8.07 11.05
N LYS A 307 11.00 7.11 11.74
CA LYS A 307 11.19 6.84 13.17
C LYS A 307 11.47 5.35 13.37
N ILE A 308 12.42 5.01 14.23
CA ILE A 308 12.54 3.63 14.71
C ILE A 308 11.30 3.33 15.56
N VAL A 309 10.54 2.34 15.14
CA VAL A 309 9.25 1.97 15.75
C VAL A 309 9.34 0.65 16.51
N GLY A 310 10.39 -0.14 16.29
CA GLY A 310 10.54 -1.46 16.89
C GLY A 310 11.72 -2.23 16.34
N GLU A 311 11.70 -3.51 16.58
CA GLU A 311 12.78 -4.43 16.21
C GLU A 311 12.27 -5.78 15.69
N VAL A 312 13.13 -6.48 14.96
CA VAL A 312 12.91 -7.87 14.55
C VAL A 312 13.21 -8.80 15.72
N VAL A 313 12.29 -9.71 15.98
CA VAL A 313 12.37 -10.66 17.10
C VAL A 313 12.20 -12.10 16.62
N LYS A 314 12.36 -13.06 17.54
CA LYS A 314 12.14 -14.48 17.22
C LYS A 314 10.72 -14.72 16.68
N ARG A 315 10.60 -15.66 15.74
CA ARG A 315 9.36 -16.03 15.06
C ARG A 315 8.18 -16.30 16.01
N GLU A 316 8.44 -16.96 17.15
CA GLU A 316 7.43 -17.35 18.13
C GLU A 316 6.74 -16.15 18.79
N ARG A 317 7.36 -14.98 18.76
CA ARG A 317 6.77 -13.75 19.28
C ARG A 317 5.68 -13.15 18.34
N GLY A 318 5.63 -13.61 17.08
CA GLY A 318 4.66 -13.13 16.09
C GLY A 318 4.85 -11.65 15.76
N ILE A 319 3.76 -10.95 15.51
CA ILE A 319 3.74 -9.49 15.28
C ILE A 319 2.97 -8.84 16.43
N LYS A 320 3.65 -7.96 17.17
CA LYS A 320 3.10 -7.18 18.27
C LYS A 320 3.26 -5.69 17.99
N VAL A 321 2.23 -4.88 18.27
CA VAL A 321 2.26 -3.42 18.14
C VAL A 321 1.75 -2.81 19.45
N GLY A 322 2.65 -2.13 20.19
CA GLY A 322 2.36 -1.73 21.56
C GLY A 322 1.95 -2.95 22.39
N ASP A 323 0.77 -2.93 22.98
CA ASP A 323 0.20 -4.07 23.73
C ASP A 323 -0.69 -4.98 22.87
N VAL A 324 -0.86 -4.67 21.58
CA VAL A 324 -1.75 -5.41 20.69
C VAL A 324 -1.00 -6.56 20.02
N LYS A 325 -1.44 -7.79 20.26
CA LYS A 325 -0.98 -8.95 19.52
C LYS A 325 -1.72 -9.01 18.17
N VAL A 326 -1.03 -8.74 17.08
CA VAL A 326 -1.61 -8.76 15.72
C VAL A 326 -1.62 -10.20 15.18
N LEU A 327 -0.53 -10.95 15.42
CA LEU A 327 -0.38 -12.34 14.98
C LEU A 327 0.25 -13.20 16.08
#